data_118c633e057b1e60ac0401bc69874c5e
#
_entry.id   118c633e057b1e60ac0401bc69874c5e
#
_cell.length_a   1.000
_cell.length_b   1.000
_cell.length_c   1.000
_cell.angle_alpha   90.00
_cell.angle_beta   90.00
_cell.angle_gamma   90.00
#
_symmetry.space_group_name_H-M   'P 1'
#
loop_
_entity.id
_entity.type
_entity.pdbx_description
1 polymer ?
#
loop_
_entity_poly.entity_id
_entity_poly.type
_entity_poly.pdbx_seq_one_letter_code
_entity_poly.pdbx_strand_id
1 'polypeptide(L)'
;MKKIMLLLALMPLVLFTACSSDTNDDNIDTFTLSQKNVELLYGGESEITVNGVSANDCLLTSSDDFIADASSYKGKILVNGNHVGKATITISCKGRKIELPVVVKPIANYVGMPVVEFGADLSTIKKNETSTINATYDGRIDYVDQSLTYSVYHRYFFNDGKLASVLSVIDIPNMTKEYRTFFIQVTKSLRERYTYLDAYKGQYQTIYLFTFKNKYYIGARDAGGNGGWYVYYAKTLDEVKENLDIHPSIAI
;
A
#
# COMPACT_ATOMS: atom_id res chain seq x y z
N MET A 1 -59.43 -9.41 13.61
CA MET A 1 -59.07 -10.78 13.20
C MET A 1 -57.97 -10.65 12.16
N LYS A 2 -56.75 -10.86 12.57
CA LYS A 2 -55.54 -10.74 11.70
C LYS A 2 -55.06 -12.12 11.34
N LYS A 3 -55.09 -12.44 10.05
CA LYS A 3 -54.53 -13.68 9.53
C LYS A 3 -53.03 -13.50 9.28
N ILE A 4 -52.21 -14.20 10.04
CA ILE A 4 -50.78 -14.29 9.83
C ILE A 4 -50.54 -15.39 8.78
N MET A 5 -50.00 -15.03 7.65
CA MET A 5 -49.62 -15.95 6.56
C MET A 5 -48.15 -16.33 6.74
N LEU A 6 -47.92 -17.56 7.21
CA LEU A 6 -46.63 -18.16 7.40
C LEU A 6 -46.14 -18.72 6.04
N LEU A 7 -45.15 -18.05 5.42
CA LEU A 7 -44.54 -18.55 4.20
C LEU A 7 -43.39 -19.48 4.56
N LEU A 8 -43.65 -20.81 4.44
CA LEU A 8 -42.62 -21.84 4.53
C LEU A 8 -41.82 -21.85 3.21
N ALA A 9 -40.57 -21.42 3.28
CA ALA A 9 -39.62 -21.58 2.16
C ALA A 9 -39.10 -23.02 2.14
N LEU A 10 -39.55 -23.80 1.15
CA LEU A 10 -38.99 -25.10 0.83
C LEU A 10 -37.60 -24.94 0.25
N MET A 11 -36.58 -25.35 1.00
CA MET A 11 -35.21 -25.53 0.49
C MET A 11 -35.12 -26.83 -0.29
N PRO A 12 -34.72 -26.88 -1.56
CA PRO A 12 -34.47 -28.17 -2.24
C PRO A 12 -33.18 -28.81 -1.68
N LEU A 13 -33.34 -29.96 -1.03
CA LEU A 13 -32.25 -30.82 -0.65
C LEU A 13 -31.68 -31.51 -1.89
N VAL A 14 -30.58 -30.99 -2.41
CA VAL A 14 -29.85 -31.64 -3.51
C VAL A 14 -29.03 -32.78 -2.92
N LEU A 15 -29.56 -34.00 -3.08
CA LEU A 15 -28.83 -35.22 -2.80
C LEU A 15 -27.78 -35.43 -3.90
N PHE A 16 -26.52 -35.15 -3.58
CA PHE A 16 -25.41 -35.64 -4.40
C PHE A 16 -25.25 -37.13 -4.20
N THR A 17 -25.71 -37.91 -5.18
CA THR A 17 -25.34 -39.29 -5.29
C THR A 17 -23.85 -39.39 -5.59
N ALA A 18 -23.08 -39.86 -4.61
CA ALA A 18 -21.70 -40.23 -4.81
C ALA A 18 -21.65 -41.48 -5.70
N CYS A 19 -21.29 -41.31 -6.98
CA CYS A 19 -20.78 -42.44 -7.77
C CYS A 19 -19.36 -42.73 -7.28
N SER A 20 -19.23 -43.85 -6.56
CA SER A 20 -17.95 -44.51 -6.34
C SER A 20 -17.56 -45.21 -7.64
N SER A 21 -16.69 -44.60 -8.43
CA SER A 21 -15.87 -45.31 -9.40
C SER A 21 -14.49 -45.48 -8.82
N ASP A 22 -14.17 -46.73 -8.43
CA ASP A 22 -12.80 -47.18 -8.20
C ASP A 22 -11.98 -46.89 -9.46
N THR A 23 -11.14 -45.88 -9.40
CA THR A 23 -10.02 -45.74 -10.32
C THR A 23 -8.84 -45.24 -9.51
N ASN A 24 -7.86 -46.12 -9.40
CA ASN A 24 -6.43 -45.91 -9.11
C ASN A 24 -6.13 -44.63 -8.36
N ASP A 25 -5.76 -44.82 -7.14
CA ASP A 25 -5.16 -43.87 -6.21
C ASP A 25 -3.86 -43.30 -6.86
N ASP A 26 -4.01 -42.40 -7.83
CA ASP A 26 -2.93 -41.53 -8.22
C ASP A 26 -2.65 -40.70 -6.99
N ASN A 27 -1.56 -41.08 -6.33
CA ASN A 27 -0.97 -40.38 -5.18
C ASN A 27 -0.76 -38.94 -5.56
N ILE A 28 -1.84 -38.14 -5.41
CA ILE A 28 -1.83 -36.71 -5.78
C ILE A 28 -0.92 -36.07 -4.76
N ASP A 29 0.35 -35.88 -5.12
CA ASP A 29 1.38 -35.24 -4.34
C ASP A 29 0.86 -33.91 -3.78
N THR A 30 0.30 -33.97 -2.58
CA THR A 30 -0.12 -32.77 -1.86
C THR A 30 1.13 -32.08 -1.33
N PHE A 31 1.36 -30.84 -1.73
CA PHE A 31 2.41 -30.05 -1.10
C PHE A 31 1.83 -29.11 -0.04
N THR A 32 2.64 -28.79 0.95
CA THR A 32 2.31 -27.85 2.02
C THR A 32 3.45 -26.87 2.25
N LEU A 33 3.12 -25.73 2.85
CA LEU A 33 4.11 -24.71 3.21
C LEU A 33 4.36 -24.73 4.73
N SER A 34 5.57 -24.39 5.15
CA SER A 34 5.92 -24.24 6.57
C SER A 34 5.19 -23.06 7.25
N GLN A 35 4.66 -22.13 6.47
CA GLN A 35 3.94 -20.94 6.93
C GLN A 35 2.69 -20.72 6.07
N LYS A 36 1.64 -20.15 6.68
CA LYS A 36 0.38 -19.80 6.00
C LYS A 36 0.30 -18.32 5.61
N ASN A 37 1.13 -17.49 6.17
CA ASN A 37 1.29 -16.07 5.89
C ASN A 37 2.72 -15.64 6.23
N VAL A 38 3.16 -14.52 5.69
CA VAL A 38 4.47 -13.93 5.94
C VAL A 38 4.30 -12.47 6.33
N GLU A 39 4.92 -12.07 7.44
CA GLU A 39 5.05 -10.68 7.81
C GLU A 39 6.54 -10.30 7.80
N LEU A 40 6.88 -9.27 7.04
CA LEU A 40 8.25 -8.75 6.89
C LEU A 40 8.30 -7.27 7.27
N LEU A 41 9.46 -6.81 7.67
CA LEU A 41 9.79 -5.39 7.60
C LEU A 41 10.30 -5.07 6.19
N TYR A 42 10.21 -3.82 5.78
CA TYR A 42 10.81 -3.34 4.52
C TYR A 42 12.26 -3.81 4.36
N GLY A 43 12.58 -4.36 3.22
CA GLY A 43 13.90 -4.94 2.94
C GLY A 43 14.20 -6.26 3.67
N GLY A 44 13.22 -6.82 4.39
CA GLY A 44 13.37 -8.12 5.05
C GLY A 44 13.09 -9.30 4.14
N GLU A 45 13.55 -10.48 4.57
CA GLU A 45 13.44 -11.74 3.83
C GLU A 45 12.85 -12.84 4.72
N SER A 46 12.17 -13.81 4.12
CA SER A 46 11.68 -15.02 4.81
C SER A 46 11.88 -16.26 3.95
N GLU A 47 12.42 -17.31 4.54
CA GLU A 47 12.55 -18.62 3.92
C GLU A 47 11.32 -19.50 4.23
N ILE A 48 10.67 -20.02 3.20
CA ILE A 48 9.51 -20.90 3.29
C ILE A 48 9.91 -22.31 2.82
N THR A 49 9.76 -23.30 3.68
CA THR A 49 9.95 -24.70 3.30
C THR A 49 8.70 -25.21 2.59
N VAL A 50 8.91 -25.88 1.45
CA VAL A 50 7.86 -26.61 0.73
C VAL A 50 8.03 -28.08 1.05
N ASN A 51 6.99 -28.73 1.57
CA ASN A 51 6.99 -30.15 1.88
C ASN A 51 6.25 -30.92 0.78
N GLY A 52 6.74 -32.09 0.38
CA GLY A 52 6.12 -32.96 -0.61
C GLY A 52 6.57 -32.72 -2.06
N VAL A 53 7.18 -31.55 -2.37
CA VAL A 53 7.75 -31.24 -3.68
C VAL A 53 9.01 -30.39 -3.53
N SER A 54 9.82 -30.33 -4.58
CA SER A 54 10.95 -29.40 -4.61
C SER A 54 10.47 -27.99 -4.92
N ALA A 55 10.95 -26.98 -4.16
CA ALA A 55 10.66 -25.58 -4.46
C ALA A 55 11.13 -25.15 -5.86
N ASN A 56 12.15 -25.84 -6.41
CA ASN A 56 12.66 -25.58 -7.77
C ASN A 56 11.68 -26.02 -8.87
N ASP A 57 10.74 -26.91 -8.55
CA ASP A 57 9.72 -27.41 -9.49
C ASP A 57 8.44 -26.57 -9.44
N CYS A 58 8.45 -25.49 -8.67
CA CYS A 58 7.29 -24.63 -8.47
C CYS A 58 7.42 -23.33 -9.28
N LEU A 59 6.34 -22.92 -9.93
CA LEU A 59 6.20 -21.58 -10.47
C LEU A 59 5.75 -20.63 -9.37
N LEU A 60 6.49 -19.55 -9.19
CA LEU A 60 6.23 -18.51 -8.20
C LEU A 60 5.77 -17.23 -8.91
N THR A 61 4.65 -16.66 -8.49
CA THR A 61 4.17 -15.38 -9.02
C THR A 61 3.68 -14.51 -7.88
N SER A 62 3.96 -13.22 -7.96
CA SER A 62 3.44 -12.23 -7.03
C SER A 62 2.23 -11.52 -7.62
N SER A 63 1.24 -11.21 -6.78
CA SER A 63 0.15 -10.30 -7.15
C SER A 63 0.64 -8.85 -7.29
N ASP A 64 1.77 -8.53 -6.65
CA ASP A 64 2.42 -7.22 -6.65
C ASP A 64 3.91 -7.35 -6.30
N ASP A 65 4.76 -7.51 -7.31
CA ASP A 65 6.21 -7.65 -7.19
C ASP A 65 6.92 -6.37 -6.69
N PHE A 66 6.28 -5.22 -6.84
CA PHE A 66 6.74 -3.99 -6.23
C PHE A 66 6.71 -4.08 -4.69
N ILE A 67 5.73 -4.75 -4.11
CA ILE A 67 5.58 -4.90 -2.65
C ILE A 67 6.40 -6.08 -2.15
N ALA A 68 6.22 -7.26 -2.77
CA ALA A 68 6.97 -8.45 -2.41
C ALA A 68 7.13 -9.37 -3.62
N ASP A 69 8.27 -10.01 -3.74
CA ASP A 69 8.53 -11.05 -4.71
C ASP A 69 8.96 -12.36 -4.03
N ALA A 70 9.10 -13.43 -4.82
CA ALA A 70 9.58 -14.70 -4.34
C ALA A 70 10.42 -15.42 -5.40
N SER A 71 11.45 -16.14 -4.93
CA SER A 71 12.33 -16.95 -5.77
C SER A 71 12.66 -18.27 -5.11
N SER A 72 13.05 -19.27 -5.90
CA SER A 72 13.61 -20.53 -5.38
C SER A 72 15.07 -20.32 -4.98
N TYR A 73 15.38 -20.62 -3.73
CA TYR A 73 16.73 -20.51 -3.21
C TYR A 73 17.06 -21.70 -2.30
N LYS A 74 18.11 -22.46 -2.64
CA LYS A 74 18.59 -23.63 -1.86
C LYS A 74 17.48 -24.63 -1.49
N GLY A 75 16.54 -24.89 -2.42
CA GLY A 75 15.44 -25.84 -2.22
C GLY A 75 14.28 -25.31 -1.36
N LYS A 76 14.32 -24.03 -1.00
CA LYS A 76 13.23 -23.31 -0.31
C LYS A 76 12.71 -22.19 -1.20
N ILE A 77 11.61 -21.59 -0.80
CA ILE A 77 11.13 -20.32 -1.36
C ILE A 77 11.66 -19.19 -0.47
N LEU A 78 12.37 -18.24 -1.08
CA LEU A 78 12.77 -16.99 -0.47
C LEU A 78 11.76 -15.91 -0.86
N VAL A 79 11.12 -15.30 0.13
CA VAL A 79 10.18 -14.17 -0.04
C VAL A 79 10.89 -12.90 0.38
N ASN A 80 10.92 -11.88 -0.50
CA ASN A 80 11.54 -10.58 -0.26
C ASN A 80 10.47 -9.50 -0.08
N GLY A 81 10.64 -8.64 0.93
CA GLY A 81 9.78 -7.48 1.19
C GLY A 81 10.36 -6.21 0.59
N ASN A 82 9.91 -5.81 -0.61
CA ASN A 82 10.51 -4.74 -1.41
C ASN A 82 9.98 -3.34 -1.05
N HIS A 83 8.66 -3.21 -0.80
CA HIS A 83 8.03 -1.96 -0.37
C HIS A 83 6.87 -2.25 0.59
N VAL A 84 6.52 -1.25 1.40
CA VAL A 84 5.40 -1.35 2.36
C VAL A 84 4.08 -1.60 1.65
N GLY A 85 3.36 -2.62 2.10
CA GLY A 85 2.07 -2.98 1.52
C GLY A 85 1.68 -4.45 1.74
N LYS A 86 0.77 -4.92 0.93
CA LYS A 86 0.28 -6.30 0.93
C LYS A 86 0.40 -6.90 -0.46
N ALA A 87 0.88 -8.12 -0.53
CA ALA A 87 0.93 -8.92 -1.74
C ALA A 87 0.52 -10.37 -1.44
N THR A 88 0.24 -11.14 -2.48
CA THR A 88 0.02 -12.57 -2.38
C THR A 88 1.00 -13.27 -3.31
N ILE A 89 1.81 -14.17 -2.77
CA ILE A 89 2.66 -15.05 -3.56
C ILE A 89 1.86 -16.30 -3.90
N THR A 90 1.63 -16.55 -5.19
CA THR A 90 1.01 -17.77 -5.68
C THR A 90 2.11 -18.77 -6.01
N ILE A 91 2.06 -19.92 -5.35
CA ILE A 91 3.00 -21.05 -5.52
C ILE A 91 2.26 -22.15 -6.27
N SER A 92 2.69 -22.43 -7.49
CA SER A 92 2.06 -23.43 -8.37
C SER A 92 3.02 -24.58 -8.63
N CYS A 93 2.68 -25.78 -8.11
CA CYS A 93 3.50 -26.98 -8.26
C CYS A 93 2.60 -28.16 -8.68
N LYS A 94 3.02 -28.91 -9.70
CA LYS A 94 2.30 -30.11 -10.19
C LYS A 94 0.79 -29.90 -10.38
N GLY A 95 0.40 -28.77 -10.96
CA GLY A 95 -1.01 -28.44 -11.24
C GLY A 95 -1.82 -27.93 -10.03
N ARG A 96 -1.23 -27.85 -8.82
CA ARG A 96 -1.87 -27.27 -7.63
C ARG A 96 -1.33 -25.90 -7.33
N LYS A 97 -2.15 -25.09 -6.63
CA LYS A 97 -1.81 -23.72 -6.22
C LYS A 97 -2.02 -23.53 -4.72
N ILE A 98 -1.10 -22.84 -4.09
CA ILE A 98 -1.24 -22.30 -2.74
C ILE A 98 -0.99 -20.79 -2.82
N GLU A 99 -1.85 -20.01 -2.17
CA GLU A 99 -1.69 -18.58 -2.00
C GLU A 99 -1.08 -18.31 -0.62
N LEU A 100 0.01 -17.56 -0.61
CA LEU A 100 0.74 -17.14 0.58
C LEU A 100 0.60 -15.62 0.74
N PRO A 101 -0.27 -15.14 1.64
CA PRO A 101 -0.37 -13.71 1.94
C PRO A 101 0.94 -13.18 2.53
N VAL A 102 1.38 -12.03 2.03
CA VAL A 102 2.58 -11.32 2.49
C VAL A 102 2.21 -9.90 2.90
N VAL A 103 2.65 -9.49 4.07
CA VAL A 103 2.53 -8.12 4.58
C VAL A 103 3.92 -7.56 4.83
N VAL A 104 4.27 -6.48 4.14
CA VAL A 104 5.50 -5.74 4.37
C VAL A 104 5.18 -4.50 5.21
N LYS A 105 5.72 -4.47 6.43
CA LYS A 105 5.53 -3.39 7.40
C LYS A 105 6.63 -2.33 7.29
N PRO A 106 6.35 -1.05 7.59
CA PRO A 106 7.37 -0.01 7.60
C PRO A 106 8.32 -0.18 8.80
N ILE A 107 9.57 0.24 8.61
CA ILE A 107 10.54 0.49 9.69
C ILE A 107 10.37 1.92 10.21
N ALA A 108 10.09 2.88 9.29
CA ALA A 108 9.87 4.29 9.60
C ALA A 108 8.39 4.66 9.37
N ASN A 109 7.71 5.14 10.41
CA ASN A 109 6.28 5.46 10.36
C ASN A 109 6.02 6.97 10.52
N TYR A 110 6.59 7.76 9.60
CA TYR A 110 6.52 9.23 9.58
C TYR A 110 5.62 9.79 8.48
N VAL A 111 5.32 9.00 7.45
CA VAL A 111 4.48 9.39 6.32
C VAL A 111 3.41 8.33 6.11
N GLY A 112 2.15 8.73 6.12
CA GLY A 112 1.03 7.89 5.75
C GLY A 112 1.00 7.62 4.23
N MET A 113 0.09 6.77 3.82
CA MET A 113 -0.23 6.54 2.40
C MET A 113 -1.64 7.06 2.15
N PRO A 114 -1.81 8.27 1.60
CA PRO A 114 -3.13 8.77 1.24
C PRO A 114 -3.72 7.93 0.10
N VAL A 115 -5.02 7.99 -0.07
CA VAL A 115 -5.70 7.42 -1.23
C VAL A 115 -5.35 8.25 -2.47
N VAL A 116 -4.52 7.73 -3.37
CA VAL A 116 -4.11 8.42 -4.60
C VAL A 116 -4.75 7.73 -5.81
N GLU A 117 -5.99 8.10 -6.09
CA GLU A 117 -6.77 7.60 -7.24
C GLU A 117 -7.22 8.82 -8.07
N PHE A 118 -6.31 9.33 -8.89
CA PHE A 118 -6.57 10.52 -9.70
C PHE A 118 -7.75 10.31 -10.67
N GLY A 119 -8.66 11.29 -10.69
CA GLY A 119 -9.90 11.22 -11.45
C GLY A 119 -11.06 10.55 -10.69
N ALA A 120 -10.82 9.98 -9.51
CA ALA A 120 -11.88 9.50 -8.64
C ALA A 120 -12.73 10.66 -8.11
N ASP A 121 -13.99 10.38 -7.83
CA ASP A 121 -14.87 11.33 -7.17
C ASP A 121 -14.69 11.35 -5.64
N LEU A 122 -15.28 12.34 -4.99
CA LEU A 122 -15.22 12.50 -3.54
C LEU A 122 -15.78 11.29 -2.79
N SER A 123 -16.77 10.60 -3.33
CA SER A 123 -17.38 9.43 -2.68
C SER A 123 -16.42 8.26 -2.63
N THR A 124 -15.63 8.05 -3.68
CA THR A 124 -14.57 7.05 -3.73
C THR A 124 -13.48 7.33 -2.70
N ILE A 125 -13.03 8.59 -2.60
CA ILE A 125 -12.03 8.98 -1.59
C ILE A 125 -12.58 8.75 -0.18
N LYS A 126 -13.80 9.20 0.12
CA LYS A 126 -14.45 8.98 1.43
C LYS A 126 -14.60 7.51 1.81
N LYS A 127 -14.80 6.63 0.83
CA LYS A 127 -14.94 5.19 1.05
C LYS A 127 -13.60 4.52 1.39
N ASN A 128 -12.53 4.97 0.74
CA ASN A 128 -11.23 4.29 0.79
C ASN A 128 -10.25 4.93 1.79
N GLU A 129 -10.48 6.21 2.17
CA GLU A 129 -9.65 6.88 3.18
C GLU A 129 -10.06 6.42 4.58
N THR A 130 -9.08 6.00 5.38
CA THR A 130 -9.28 5.46 6.72
C THR A 130 -9.01 6.47 7.84
N SER A 131 -8.40 7.61 7.48
CA SER A 131 -8.11 8.69 8.42
C SER A 131 -9.37 9.47 8.80
N THR A 132 -9.30 10.28 9.83
CA THR A 132 -10.45 11.08 10.31
C THR A 132 -10.62 12.34 9.47
N ILE A 133 -11.83 12.67 9.07
CA ILE A 133 -12.13 13.95 8.41
C ILE A 133 -11.81 15.10 9.38
N ASN A 134 -10.95 16.01 8.96
CA ASN A 134 -10.58 17.21 9.71
C ASN A 134 -11.38 18.43 9.26
N ALA A 135 -11.54 18.64 7.94
CA ALA A 135 -12.28 19.76 7.38
C ALA A 135 -12.80 19.43 5.96
N THR A 136 -13.84 20.16 5.54
CA THR A 136 -14.38 20.09 4.19
C THR A 136 -14.59 21.51 3.67
N TYR A 137 -14.11 21.77 2.46
CA TYR A 137 -14.19 23.04 1.76
C TYR A 137 -14.76 22.82 0.35
N ASP A 138 -15.06 23.90 -0.36
CA ASP A 138 -15.39 23.77 -1.78
C ASP A 138 -14.13 23.31 -2.56
N GLY A 139 -14.24 22.22 -3.31
CA GLY A 139 -13.14 21.62 -4.06
C GLY A 139 -12.04 20.97 -3.22
N ARG A 140 -12.16 20.87 -1.88
CA ARG A 140 -11.15 20.26 -1.02
C ARG A 140 -11.73 19.52 0.17
N ILE A 141 -11.14 18.39 0.54
CA ILE A 141 -11.40 17.71 1.82
C ILE A 141 -10.07 17.37 2.49
N ASP A 142 -9.99 17.64 3.79
CA ASP A 142 -8.81 17.38 4.61
C ASP A 142 -9.11 16.24 5.58
N TYR A 143 -8.18 15.29 5.68
CA TYR A 143 -8.18 14.22 6.67
C TYR A 143 -6.96 14.35 7.57
N VAL A 144 -7.05 13.83 8.79
CA VAL A 144 -5.91 13.75 9.71
C VAL A 144 -5.66 12.30 10.11
N ASP A 145 -4.41 11.86 9.90
CA ASP A 145 -3.91 10.58 10.39
C ASP A 145 -3.09 10.83 11.67
N GLN A 146 -3.63 10.38 12.80
CA GLN A 146 -3.01 10.48 14.13
C GLN A 146 -2.36 9.16 14.57
N SER A 147 -2.40 8.12 13.75
CA SER A 147 -1.80 6.81 14.03
C SER A 147 -0.29 6.79 13.80
N LEU A 148 0.25 7.83 13.15
CA LEU A 148 1.65 7.99 12.82
C LEU A 148 2.43 8.65 13.96
N THR A 149 3.76 8.73 13.82
CA THR A 149 4.65 9.36 14.83
C THR A 149 4.31 10.83 15.05
N TYR A 150 3.88 11.53 13.99
CA TYR A 150 3.34 12.89 14.03
C TYR A 150 2.02 12.94 13.27
N SER A 151 1.18 13.93 13.58
CA SER A 151 -0.06 14.13 12.83
C SER A 151 0.25 14.46 11.37
N VAL A 152 -0.41 13.75 10.46
CA VAL A 152 -0.29 13.98 9.02
C VAL A 152 -1.66 14.39 8.50
N TYR A 153 -1.72 15.55 7.87
CA TYR A 153 -2.92 16.06 7.25
C TYR A 153 -2.89 15.75 5.76
N HIS A 154 -3.80 14.91 5.28
CA HIS A 154 -3.99 14.62 3.86
C HIS A 154 -5.04 15.54 3.28
N ARG A 155 -4.65 16.45 2.38
CA ARG A 155 -5.52 17.42 1.69
C ARG A 155 -5.75 16.94 0.27
N TYR A 156 -6.99 16.63 -0.05
CA TYR A 156 -7.43 16.16 -1.35
C TYR A 156 -8.06 17.30 -2.13
N PHE A 157 -7.47 17.66 -3.27
CA PHE A 157 -7.94 18.75 -4.12
C PHE A 157 -8.68 18.16 -5.33
N PHE A 158 -9.87 18.69 -5.58
CA PHE A 158 -10.75 18.26 -6.68
C PHE A 158 -10.88 19.37 -7.71
N ASN A 159 -10.80 18.99 -8.98
CA ASN A 159 -11.16 19.82 -10.12
C ASN A 159 -12.35 19.17 -10.84
N ASP A 160 -13.43 19.92 -11.06
CA ASP A 160 -14.69 19.42 -11.62
C ASP A 160 -15.20 18.14 -10.93
N GLY A 161 -15.09 18.10 -9.60
CA GLY A 161 -15.50 16.96 -8.77
C GLY A 161 -14.61 15.72 -8.86
N LYS A 162 -13.48 15.81 -9.54
CA LYS A 162 -12.50 14.72 -9.71
C LYS A 162 -11.19 15.02 -9.01
N LEU A 163 -10.62 14.01 -8.33
CA LEU A 163 -9.34 14.16 -7.64
C LEU A 163 -8.25 14.57 -8.62
N ALA A 164 -7.66 15.74 -8.38
CA ALA A 164 -6.59 16.32 -9.17
C ALA A 164 -5.22 16.16 -8.53
N SER A 165 -5.11 16.43 -7.22
CA SER A 165 -3.85 16.31 -6.48
C SER A 165 -4.10 16.02 -5.00
N VAL A 166 -3.04 15.55 -4.31
CA VAL A 166 -3.04 15.36 -2.86
C VAL A 166 -1.82 16.05 -2.26
N LEU A 167 -1.99 16.75 -1.14
CA LEU A 167 -0.91 17.30 -0.35
C LEU A 167 -0.98 16.70 1.06
N SER A 168 0.05 15.97 1.46
CA SER A 168 0.23 15.56 2.84
C SER A 168 1.13 16.57 3.56
N VAL A 169 0.63 17.11 4.66
CA VAL A 169 1.35 18.03 5.54
C VAL A 169 1.69 17.27 6.82
N ILE A 170 2.97 17.09 7.09
CA ILE A 170 3.45 16.49 8.32
C ILE A 170 3.71 17.63 9.29
N ASP A 171 2.89 17.73 10.33
CA ASP A 171 3.01 18.78 11.34
C ASP A 171 3.95 18.35 12.46
N ILE A 172 4.97 19.19 12.73
CA ILE A 172 5.97 18.92 13.75
C ILE A 172 5.99 20.09 14.72
N PRO A 173 5.36 19.92 15.88
CA PRO A 173 5.39 20.96 16.90
C PRO A 173 6.82 21.14 17.46
N ASN A 174 7.31 22.40 17.53
CA ASN A 174 8.54 22.81 18.23
C ASN A 174 9.88 22.23 17.71
N MET A 175 10.15 22.39 16.42
CA MET A 175 11.42 21.97 15.81
C MET A 175 12.62 22.81 16.24
N THR A 176 13.40 22.35 17.22
CA THR A 176 14.65 23.05 17.56
C THR A 176 15.92 22.20 17.54
N LYS A 177 15.87 20.91 17.79
CA LYS A 177 17.10 20.08 17.85
C LYS A 177 17.09 18.78 17.03
N GLU A 178 15.94 18.29 16.60
CA GLU A 178 15.82 16.98 15.96
C GLU A 178 15.56 17.04 14.46
N TYR A 179 15.63 18.22 13.85
CA TYR A 179 15.32 18.44 12.44
C TYR A 179 16.06 17.48 11.51
N ARG A 180 17.37 17.33 11.71
CA ARG A 180 18.17 16.44 10.84
C ARG A 180 17.77 14.97 10.97
N THR A 181 17.49 14.54 12.18
CA THR A 181 17.03 13.17 12.44
C THR A 181 15.65 12.95 11.81
N PHE A 182 14.75 13.91 11.98
CA PHE A 182 13.43 13.89 11.39
C PHE A 182 13.48 13.84 9.86
N PHE A 183 14.29 14.67 9.22
CA PHE A 183 14.53 14.66 7.78
C PHE A 183 14.89 13.25 7.27
N ILE A 184 15.86 12.61 7.94
CA ILE A 184 16.29 11.24 7.61
C ILE A 184 15.11 10.25 7.73
N GLN A 185 14.29 10.38 8.76
CA GLN A 185 13.17 9.48 9.00
C GLN A 185 12.03 9.67 7.99
N VAL A 186 11.70 10.91 7.60
CA VAL A 186 10.70 11.18 6.55
C VAL A 186 11.16 10.62 5.21
N THR A 187 12.38 10.91 4.79
CA THR A 187 12.92 10.39 3.53
C THR A 187 13.02 8.87 3.53
N LYS A 188 13.39 8.26 4.66
CA LYS A 188 13.37 6.81 4.83
C LYS A 188 11.94 6.27 4.71
N SER A 189 10.97 6.87 5.40
CA SER A 189 9.56 6.47 5.33
C SER A 189 9.00 6.55 3.89
N LEU A 190 9.42 7.55 3.10
CA LEU A 190 9.05 7.67 1.69
C LEU A 190 9.70 6.58 0.83
N ARG A 191 10.99 6.28 1.04
CA ARG A 191 11.71 5.21 0.31
C ARG A 191 11.14 3.82 0.58
N GLU A 192 10.59 3.58 1.74
CA GLU A 192 9.93 2.33 2.09
C GLU A 192 8.61 2.12 1.31
N ARG A 193 8.01 3.20 0.78
CA ARG A 193 6.70 3.21 0.11
C ARG A 193 6.78 3.46 -1.39
N TYR A 194 7.80 4.18 -1.84
CA TYR A 194 7.90 4.74 -3.20
C TYR A 194 9.31 4.55 -3.76
N THR A 195 9.42 4.40 -5.07
CA THR A 195 10.71 4.40 -5.75
C THR A 195 11.29 5.81 -5.77
N TYR A 196 12.46 6.00 -5.20
CA TYR A 196 13.19 7.25 -5.29
C TYR A 196 13.68 7.48 -6.72
N LEU A 197 13.48 8.68 -7.26
CA LEU A 197 13.94 9.07 -8.58
C LEU A 197 15.18 9.94 -8.49
N ASP A 198 15.07 11.10 -7.86
CA ASP A 198 16.13 12.11 -7.81
C ASP A 198 15.86 13.17 -6.74
N ALA A 199 16.79 14.13 -6.59
CA ALA A 199 16.61 15.35 -5.83
C ALA A 199 16.73 16.55 -6.78
N TYR A 200 15.62 17.29 -6.91
CA TYR A 200 15.57 18.52 -7.71
C TYR A 200 15.89 19.73 -6.84
N LYS A 201 16.81 20.57 -7.32
CA LYS A 201 17.11 21.84 -6.66
C LYS A 201 16.14 22.91 -7.18
N GLY A 202 15.08 23.14 -6.42
CA GLY A 202 14.13 24.21 -6.67
C GLY A 202 14.72 25.59 -6.32
N GLN A 203 13.93 26.63 -6.54
CA GLN A 203 14.35 28.01 -6.30
C GLN A 203 14.70 28.27 -4.82
N TYR A 204 13.96 27.65 -3.89
CA TYR A 204 14.08 27.91 -2.45
C TYR A 204 14.64 26.72 -1.68
N GLN A 205 14.36 25.49 -2.11
CA GLN A 205 14.67 24.28 -1.37
C GLN A 205 14.95 23.09 -2.30
N THR A 206 15.51 22.03 -1.73
CA THR A 206 15.63 20.74 -2.43
C THR A 206 14.31 19.98 -2.33
N ILE A 207 13.81 19.54 -3.47
CA ILE A 207 12.62 18.68 -3.59
C ILE A 207 13.09 17.26 -3.87
N TYR A 208 12.71 16.31 -3.03
CA TYR A 208 13.00 14.89 -3.21
C TYR A 208 11.87 14.24 -4.02
N LEU A 209 12.23 13.62 -5.13
CA LEU A 209 11.29 13.08 -6.11
C LEU A 209 11.19 11.57 -6.03
N PHE A 210 9.95 11.07 -6.08
CA PHE A 210 9.64 9.65 -6.06
C PHE A 210 8.56 9.34 -7.08
N THR A 211 8.35 8.04 -7.35
CA THR A 211 7.21 7.54 -8.11
C THR A 211 6.62 6.30 -7.46
N PHE A 212 5.32 6.11 -7.65
CA PHE A 212 4.64 4.87 -7.33
C PHE A 212 4.34 4.11 -8.61
N LYS A 213 5.19 3.12 -8.93
CA LYS A 213 5.03 2.23 -10.10
C LYS A 213 4.87 2.99 -11.42
N ASN A 214 5.47 4.16 -11.56
CA ASN A 214 5.30 5.07 -12.71
C ASN A 214 3.83 5.47 -13.00
N LYS A 215 2.91 5.27 -12.03
CA LYS A 215 1.50 5.67 -12.15
C LYS A 215 1.27 7.13 -11.76
N TYR A 216 2.04 7.60 -10.80
CA TYR A 216 2.04 8.98 -10.34
C TYR A 216 3.38 9.34 -9.69
N TYR A 217 3.57 10.62 -9.47
CA TYR A 217 4.80 11.18 -8.94
C TYR A 217 4.55 11.85 -7.59
N ILE A 218 5.59 11.84 -6.78
CA ILE A 218 5.57 12.38 -5.44
C ILE A 218 6.78 13.30 -5.29
N GLY A 219 6.55 14.48 -4.75
CA GLY A 219 7.60 15.38 -4.31
C GLY A 219 7.52 15.60 -2.81
N ALA A 220 8.66 15.66 -2.16
CA ALA A 220 8.73 15.93 -0.75
C ALA A 220 9.75 17.03 -0.47
N ARG A 221 9.37 18.02 0.33
CA ARG A 221 10.25 19.09 0.78
C ARG A 221 9.93 19.56 2.19
N ASP A 222 10.90 20.23 2.77
CA ASP A 222 10.73 20.98 3.99
C ASP A 222 9.68 22.11 3.85
N ALA A 223 8.87 22.32 4.87
CA ALA A 223 7.90 23.41 4.94
C ALA A 223 8.53 24.78 5.28
N GLY A 224 9.83 24.83 5.60
CA GLY A 224 10.53 26.04 6.03
C GLY A 224 10.27 26.38 7.52
N GLY A 225 10.40 27.64 7.89
CA GLY A 225 10.42 28.13 9.29
C GLY A 225 9.22 27.78 10.17
N ASN A 226 8.15 27.20 9.61
CA ASN A 226 6.96 26.80 10.35
C ASN A 226 7.01 25.35 10.89
N GLY A 227 8.12 24.64 10.66
CA GLY A 227 8.31 23.24 11.11
C GLY A 227 7.35 22.26 10.44
N GLY A 228 7.88 21.34 9.65
CA GLY A 228 7.08 20.31 9.00
C GLY A 228 7.59 19.93 7.63
N TRP A 229 6.83 19.05 6.96
CA TRP A 229 7.12 18.58 5.62
C TRP A 229 5.89 18.60 4.75
N TYR A 230 6.08 18.95 3.48
CA TYR A 230 5.09 18.82 2.43
C TYR A 230 5.43 17.62 1.57
N VAL A 231 4.46 16.74 1.36
CA VAL A 231 4.54 15.62 0.43
C VAL A 231 3.38 15.77 -0.56
N TYR A 232 3.70 16.13 -1.80
CA TYR A 232 2.74 16.41 -2.86
C TYR A 232 2.67 15.27 -3.86
N TYR A 233 1.46 14.88 -4.24
CA TYR A 233 1.17 13.79 -5.15
C TYR A 233 0.46 14.35 -6.38
N ALA A 234 0.96 14.04 -7.58
CA ALA A 234 0.38 14.47 -8.84
C ALA A 234 0.57 13.43 -9.95
N LYS A 235 -0.17 13.60 -11.06
CA LYS A 235 -0.09 12.70 -12.21
C LYS A 235 1.23 12.81 -12.94
N THR A 236 1.82 14.01 -12.98
CA THR A 236 3.05 14.29 -13.72
C THR A 236 4.15 14.81 -12.82
N LEU A 237 5.38 14.64 -13.26
CA LEU A 237 6.54 15.13 -12.55
C LEU A 237 6.62 16.68 -12.56
N ASP A 238 6.15 17.28 -13.65
CA ASP A 238 6.15 18.75 -13.79
C ASP A 238 5.15 19.39 -12.82
N GLU A 239 3.94 18.84 -12.69
CA GLU A 239 2.98 19.27 -11.65
C GLU A 239 3.58 19.21 -10.24
N VAL A 240 4.36 18.16 -9.93
CA VAL A 240 5.03 18.03 -8.63
C VAL A 240 6.05 19.14 -8.44
N LYS A 241 6.90 19.41 -9.43
CA LYS A 241 7.94 20.45 -9.38
C LYS A 241 7.32 21.84 -9.25
N GLU A 242 6.35 22.16 -10.10
CA GLU A 242 5.66 23.46 -10.09
C GLU A 242 4.98 23.74 -8.75
N ASN A 243 4.19 22.78 -8.22
CA ASN A 243 3.45 23.00 -6.97
C ASN A 243 4.33 23.07 -5.73
N LEU A 244 5.49 22.43 -5.71
CA LEU A 244 6.40 22.50 -4.58
C LEU A 244 7.41 23.65 -4.68
N ASP A 245 7.71 24.14 -5.87
CA ASP A 245 8.70 25.22 -6.07
C ASP A 245 8.11 26.63 -5.94
N ILE A 246 6.84 26.81 -6.37
CA ILE A 246 6.20 28.13 -6.47
C ILE A 246 5.74 28.68 -5.11
N HIS A 247 5.49 27.87 -4.08
CA HIS A 247 4.91 28.34 -2.82
C HIS A 247 5.78 28.06 -1.59
N PRO A 248 6.52 29.05 -1.08
CA PRO A 248 7.12 29.00 0.26
C PRO A 248 6.06 29.04 1.38
N SER A 249 4.82 29.39 1.07
CA SER A 249 3.72 29.43 2.02
C SER A 249 2.44 28.94 1.34
N ILE A 250 2.25 27.62 1.28
CA ILE A 250 0.88 27.10 1.27
C ILE A 250 0.40 27.38 2.70
N ALA A 251 -0.29 28.52 2.87
CA ALA A 251 -0.82 28.93 4.16
C ALA A 251 -1.67 27.80 4.74
N ILE A 252 -1.37 27.48 5.97
CA ILE A 252 -2.14 26.57 6.84
C ILE A 252 -3.51 27.17 7.07
#